data_aa83683a8c552f26bee87b2c34d4db73
#
_entry.id   aa83683a8c552f26bee87b2c34d4db73
#
_cell.length_a   1.000
_cell.length_b   1.000
_cell.length_c   1.000
_cell.angle_alpha   90.00
_cell.angle_beta   90.00
_cell.angle_gamma   90.00
#
_symmetry.space_group_name_H-M   'P 1'
#
loop_
_entity.id
_entity.type
_entity.pdbx_description
1 polymer ?
#
loop_
_entity_poly.entity_id
_entity_poly.type
_entity_poly.pdbx_seq_one_letter_code
_entity_poly.pdbx_strand_id
1 'polypeptide(L)'
;MNEINLKAYAKMFQETFNDSRKIAFLTPEHLKKLDGNATPRRNIFMTDDGEFIDFEIQYEDVDVAELVKYIEIAENLYEKLQKPISIYVLCPKNSRLLVKECPIKSDADFKIRIACSHQDPCHMILNHIKHKTRKNIRLDHEDIQILHMLPVNCAKKDRHYFRMETLRIINENCL
;
A
#
# COMPACT_ATOMS: atom_id res chain seq x y z
N MET A 1 -4.73 12.26 4.82
CA MET A 1 -4.48 11.65 3.48
C MET A 1 -5.45 12.21 2.49
N ASN A 2 -4.98 12.51 1.27
CA ASN A 2 -5.84 13.01 0.21
C ASN A 2 -6.62 11.83 -0.39
N GLU A 3 -7.94 11.96 -0.57
CA GLU A 3 -8.83 10.93 -1.16
C GLU A 3 -8.33 10.40 -2.52
N ILE A 4 -7.59 11.22 -3.25
CA ILE A 4 -7.00 10.86 -4.54
C ILE A 4 -5.94 9.76 -4.41
N ASN A 5 -5.10 9.80 -3.36
CA ASN A 5 -4.07 8.80 -3.14
C ASN A 5 -4.68 7.45 -2.74
N LEU A 6 -5.70 7.49 -1.89
CA LEU A 6 -6.39 6.27 -1.48
C LEU A 6 -7.06 5.56 -2.66
N LYS A 7 -7.67 6.31 -3.57
CA LYS A 7 -8.25 5.76 -4.82
C LYS A 7 -7.19 5.09 -5.71
N ALA A 8 -5.99 5.64 -5.74
CA ALA A 8 -4.89 5.07 -6.51
C ALA A 8 -4.39 3.76 -5.92
N TYR A 9 -4.22 3.71 -4.60
CA TYR A 9 -3.85 2.47 -3.92
C TYR A 9 -4.94 1.40 -4.03
N ALA A 10 -6.20 1.78 -3.90
CA ALA A 10 -7.32 0.87 -4.10
C ALA A 10 -7.35 0.29 -5.52
N LYS A 11 -7.11 1.13 -6.54
CA LYS A 11 -7.00 0.67 -7.93
C LYS A 11 -5.81 -0.27 -8.13
N MET A 12 -4.65 0.08 -7.59
CA MET A 12 -3.45 -0.77 -7.65
C MET A 12 -3.70 -2.13 -7.00
N PHE A 13 -4.34 -2.16 -5.84
CA PHE A 13 -4.75 -3.37 -5.16
C PHE A 13 -5.66 -4.23 -6.07
N GLN A 14 -6.74 -3.64 -6.60
CA GLN A 14 -7.69 -4.35 -7.45
C GLN A 14 -7.02 -4.97 -8.69
N GLU A 15 -6.16 -4.21 -9.36
CA GLU A 15 -5.43 -4.68 -10.54
C GLU A 15 -4.42 -5.78 -10.19
N THR A 16 -3.71 -5.65 -9.06
CA THR A 16 -2.67 -6.61 -8.66
C THR A 16 -3.24 -7.96 -8.25
N PHE A 17 -4.33 -7.94 -7.49
CA PHE A 17 -4.93 -9.15 -6.92
C PHE A 17 -6.17 -9.64 -7.70
N ASN A 18 -6.48 -8.98 -8.82
CA ASN A 18 -7.67 -9.25 -9.63
C ASN A 18 -8.95 -9.25 -8.78
N ASP A 19 -9.06 -8.26 -7.88
CA ASP A 19 -10.20 -8.10 -6.99
C ASP A 19 -11.21 -7.12 -7.60
N SER A 20 -12.41 -7.60 -7.89
CA SER A 20 -13.47 -6.82 -8.54
C SER A 20 -14.45 -6.19 -7.57
N ARG A 21 -14.27 -6.37 -6.27
CA ARG A 21 -15.15 -5.81 -5.24
C ARG A 21 -15.10 -4.28 -5.26
N LYS A 22 -16.21 -3.65 -4.94
CA LYS A 22 -16.25 -2.20 -4.82
C LYS A 22 -15.52 -1.76 -3.56
N ILE A 23 -14.72 -0.72 -3.69
CA ILE A 23 -14.00 -0.13 -2.58
C ILE A 23 -14.81 1.02 -2.00
N ALA A 24 -15.06 0.96 -0.71
CA ALA A 24 -15.61 2.03 0.10
C ALA A 24 -14.49 2.65 0.95
N PHE A 25 -14.49 3.98 1.06
CA PHE A 25 -13.52 4.66 1.92
C PHE A 25 -13.98 4.65 3.37
N LEU A 26 -12.99 4.69 4.27
CA LEU A 26 -13.25 4.70 5.70
C LEU A 26 -14.01 5.96 6.11
N THR A 27 -15.03 5.78 6.91
CA THR A 27 -15.75 6.89 7.53
C THR A 27 -14.90 7.53 8.64
N PRO A 28 -15.19 8.79 9.03
CA PRO A 28 -14.54 9.42 10.18
C PRO A 28 -14.62 8.59 11.48
N GLU A 29 -15.69 7.81 11.63
CA GLU A 29 -15.89 6.93 12.78
C GLU A 29 -14.91 5.73 12.76
N HIS A 30 -14.71 5.12 11.58
CA HIS A 30 -13.70 4.08 11.41
C HIS A 30 -12.29 4.62 11.68
N LEU A 31 -11.98 5.81 11.17
CA LEU A 31 -10.68 6.45 11.39
C LEU A 31 -10.42 6.71 12.88
N LYS A 32 -11.41 7.19 13.64
CA LYS A 32 -11.30 7.39 15.09
C LYS A 32 -10.99 6.09 15.85
N LYS A 33 -11.53 4.95 15.43
CA LYS A 33 -11.21 3.65 16.02
C LYS A 33 -9.79 3.22 15.73
N LEU A 34 -9.24 3.62 14.59
CA LEU A 34 -7.88 3.28 14.17
C LEU A 34 -6.81 4.17 14.81
N ASP A 35 -7.14 5.41 15.20
CA ASP A 35 -6.20 6.45 15.70
C ASP A 35 -5.57 6.18 17.09
N GLY A 36 -5.79 5.02 17.68
CA GLY A 36 -5.13 4.64 18.95
C GLY A 36 -3.72 4.09 18.75
N ASN A 37 -2.68 4.92 18.85
CA ASN A 37 -1.26 4.57 19.04
C ASN A 37 -0.47 3.95 17.87
N ALA A 38 -0.99 3.83 16.67
CA ALA A 38 -0.20 3.47 15.50
C ALA A 38 -0.24 4.61 14.50
N THR A 39 0.87 4.85 13.82
CA THR A 39 0.95 5.72 12.64
C THR A 39 -0.28 5.45 11.77
N PRO A 40 -1.08 6.45 11.38
CA PRO A 40 -2.27 6.22 10.59
C PRO A 40 -1.87 5.44 9.35
N ARG A 41 -2.32 4.19 9.26
CA ARG A 41 -2.00 3.32 8.13
C ARG A 41 -2.72 3.88 6.93
N ARG A 42 -1.95 4.23 5.94
CA ARG A 42 -2.41 5.04 4.82
C ARG A 42 -3.19 4.27 3.77
N ASN A 43 -3.12 2.94 3.82
CA ASN A 43 -3.62 2.07 2.75
C ASN A 43 -4.75 1.15 3.21
N ILE A 44 -5.52 1.56 4.24
CA ILE A 44 -6.68 0.81 4.70
C ILE A 44 -7.93 1.31 4.00
N PHE A 45 -8.68 0.41 3.40
CA PHE A 45 -9.99 0.67 2.81
C PHE A 45 -10.94 -0.50 3.11
N MET A 46 -12.20 -0.33 2.82
CA MET A 46 -13.23 -1.33 3.06
C MET A 46 -13.84 -1.75 1.73
N THR A 47 -14.21 -3.00 1.61
CA THR A 47 -14.97 -3.53 0.48
C THR A 47 -16.47 -3.42 0.74
N ASP A 48 -17.28 -3.54 -0.30
CA ASP A 48 -18.73 -3.44 -0.21
C ASP A 48 -19.38 -4.60 0.57
N ASP A 49 -18.67 -5.71 0.74
CA ASP A 49 -19.05 -6.83 1.62
C ASP A 49 -18.66 -6.62 3.09
N GLY A 50 -18.01 -5.50 3.40
CA GLY A 50 -17.67 -5.09 4.77
C GLY A 50 -16.33 -5.62 5.29
N GLU A 51 -15.51 -6.24 4.44
CA GLU A 51 -14.14 -6.62 4.79
C GLU A 51 -13.22 -5.40 4.78
N PHE A 52 -12.32 -5.31 5.76
CA PHE A 52 -11.25 -4.32 5.75
C PHE A 52 -10.02 -4.86 5.05
N ILE A 53 -9.47 -4.05 4.16
CA ILE A 53 -8.25 -4.36 3.42
C ILE A 53 -7.13 -3.45 3.91
N ASP A 54 -6.05 -4.02 4.41
CA ASP A 54 -4.78 -3.33 4.64
C ASP A 54 -3.83 -3.70 3.48
N PHE A 55 -3.55 -2.73 2.62
CA PHE A 55 -2.71 -2.93 1.44
C PHE A 55 -1.32 -2.38 1.68
N GLU A 56 -0.35 -3.26 1.84
CA GLU A 56 1.04 -2.93 2.11
C GLU A 56 1.92 -3.12 0.88
N ILE A 57 2.89 -2.24 0.71
CA ILE A 57 3.93 -2.37 -0.32
C ILE A 57 5.25 -2.66 0.38
N GLN A 58 5.79 -3.85 0.13
CA GLN A 58 7.06 -4.28 0.67
C GLN A 58 8.15 -4.18 -0.41
N TYR A 59 9.33 -3.73 -0.02
CA TYR A 59 10.46 -3.52 -0.95
C TYR A 59 11.52 -4.61 -0.83
N GLU A 60 11.42 -5.46 0.19
CA GLU A 60 12.35 -6.53 0.52
C GLU A 60 11.67 -7.89 0.51
N ASP A 61 12.43 -8.95 0.78
CA ASP A 61 11.88 -10.28 0.95
C ASP A 61 10.95 -10.33 2.17
N VAL A 62 9.86 -11.09 2.05
CA VAL A 62 8.94 -11.32 3.18
C VAL A 62 9.39 -12.57 3.89
N ASP A 63 10.05 -12.38 5.02
CA ASP A 63 10.50 -13.45 5.92
C ASP A 63 9.47 -13.76 7.03
N VAL A 64 9.84 -14.66 7.92
CA VAL A 64 8.98 -15.04 9.06
C VAL A 64 8.70 -13.86 10.00
N ALA A 65 9.68 -12.99 10.21
CA ALA A 65 9.53 -11.84 11.10
C ALA A 65 8.53 -10.82 10.53
N GLU A 66 8.57 -10.60 9.21
CA GLU A 66 7.57 -9.75 8.53
C GLU A 66 6.16 -10.39 8.59
N LEU A 67 6.05 -11.71 8.40
CA LEU A 67 4.76 -12.40 8.55
C LEU A 67 4.17 -12.26 9.96
N VAL A 68 5.00 -12.39 10.99
CA VAL A 68 4.57 -12.18 12.39
C VAL A 68 4.04 -10.76 12.59
N LYS A 69 4.72 -9.75 12.07
CA LYS A 69 4.22 -8.36 12.12
C LYS A 69 2.87 -8.19 11.45
N TYR A 70 2.66 -8.82 10.28
CA TYR A 70 1.36 -8.77 9.61
C TYR A 70 0.26 -9.46 10.40
N ILE A 71 0.58 -10.56 11.10
CA ILE A 71 -0.36 -11.22 12.02
C ILE A 71 -0.75 -10.27 13.15
N GLU A 72 0.23 -9.69 13.85
CA GLU A 72 -0.01 -8.73 14.94
C GLU A 72 -0.85 -7.52 14.47
N ILE A 73 -0.60 -7.06 13.25
CA ILE A 73 -1.37 -5.99 12.61
C ILE A 73 -2.82 -6.40 12.41
N ALA A 74 -3.05 -7.59 11.82
CA ALA A 74 -4.39 -8.10 11.56
C ALA A 74 -5.17 -8.28 12.86
N GLU A 75 -4.54 -8.85 13.90
CA GLU A 75 -5.13 -8.99 15.22
C GLU A 75 -5.53 -7.64 15.83
N ASN A 76 -4.62 -6.67 15.84
CA ASN A 76 -4.90 -5.33 16.34
C ASN A 76 -6.02 -4.61 15.59
N LEU A 77 -6.09 -4.79 14.27
CA LEU A 77 -7.17 -4.22 13.47
C LEU A 77 -8.50 -4.92 13.76
N TYR A 78 -8.49 -6.25 13.87
CA TYR A 78 -9.68 -7.01 14.19
C TYR A 78 -10.24 -6.64 15.56
N GLU A 79 -9.38 -6.54 16.59
CA GLU A 79 -9.81 -6.12 17.94
C GLU A 79 -10.51 -4.76 17.95
N LYS A 80 -10.03 -3.81 17.14
CA LYS A 80 -10.60 -2.46 17.07
C LYS A 80 -11.85 -2.37 16.23
N LEU A 81 -11.90 -3.07 15.11
CA LEU A 81 -12.94 -2.92 14.11
C LEU A 81 -14.04 -3.96 14.23
N GLN A 82 -13.75 -5.14 14.79
CA GLN A 82 -14.66 -6.29 14.91
C GLN A 82 -15.30 -6.66 13.56
N LYS A 83 -14.45 -6.70 12.53
CA LYS A 83 -14.83 -6.97 11.14
C LYS A 83 -13.78 -7.85 10.48
N PRO A 84 -14.13 -8.61 9.43
CA PRO A 84 -13.15 -9.35 8.66
C PRO A 84 -12.02 -8.44 8.16
N ILE A 85 -10.80 -8.92 8.26
CA ILE A 85 -9.58 -8.20 7.87
C ILE A 85 -8.79 -9.06 6.89
N SER A 86 -8.32 -8.45 5.81
CA SER A 86 -7.30 -9.06 4.97
C SER A 86 -6.13 -8.12 4.77
N ILE A 87 -4.93 -8.63 4.92
CA ILE A 87 -3.71 -7.92 4.58
C ILE A 87 -3.21 -8.41 3.23
N TYR A 88 -3.05 -7.49 2.30
CA TYR A 88 -2.51 -7.77 0.98
C TYR A 88 -1.16 -7.10 0.84
N VAL A 89 -0.13 -7.92 0.59
CA VAL A 89 1.25 -7.44 0.50
C VAL A 89 1.72 -7.53 -0.94
N LEU A 90 2.08 -6.40 -1.50
CA LEU A 90 2.70 -6.32 -2.81
C LEU A 90 4.22 -6.34 -2.66
N CYS A 91 4.86 -7.37 -3.20
CA CYS A 91 6.31 -7.56 -3.17
C CYS A 91 6.93 -7.42 -4.55
N PRO A 92 8.24 -7.08 -4.66
CA PRO A 92 8.97 -7.15 -5.91
C PRO A 92 8.97 -8.56 -6.50
N LYS A 93 9.05 -8.65 -7.83
CA LYS A 93 9.01 -9.93 -8.58
C LYS A 93 10.04 -10.96 -8.12
N ASN A 94 11.19 -10.49 -7.67
CA ASN A 94 12.32 -11.34 -7.26
C ASN A 94 12.33 -11.63 -5.75
N SER A 95 11.32 -11.17 -5.02
CA SER A 95 11.23 -11.44 -3.58
C SER A 95 11.02 -12.92 -3.32
N ARG A 96 11.72 -13.44 -2.33
CA ARG A 96 11.51 -14.78 -1.82
C ARG A 96 10.28 -14.74 -0.92
N LEU A 97 9.27 -15.50 -1.30
CA LEU A 97 8.06 -15.64 -0.51
C LEU A 97 8.06 -16.99 0.18
N LEU A 98 7.95 -16.97 1.50
CA LEU A 98 7.77 -18.19 2.29
C LEU A 98 6.37 -18.78 2.06
N VAL A 99 5.36 -17.92 1.93
CA VAL A 99 3.97 -18.29 1.66
C VAL A 99 3.33 -17.24 0.76
N LYS A 100 2.42 -17.69 -0.12
CA LYS A 100 1.62 -16.79 -0.96
C LYS A 100 0.30 -16.39 -0.30
N GLU A 101 -0.22 -17.24 0.53
CA GLU A 101 -1.44 -16.99 1.31
C GLU A 101 -1.32 -17.70 2.65
N CYS A 102 -1.58 -16.98 3.72
CA CYS A 102 -1.59 -17.51 5.08
C CYS A 102 -2.98 -17.25 5.68
N PRO A 103 -3.91 -18.21 5.56
CA PRO A 103 -5.15 -18.16 6.31
C PRO A 103 -4.84 -18.47 7.78
N ILE A 104 -5.13 -17.55 8.67
CA ILE A 104 -4.93 -17.76 10.11
C ILE A 104 -6.21 -18.37 10.64
N LYS A 105 -6.10 -19.61 11.11
CA LYS A 105 -7.18 -20.30 11.82
C LYS A 105 -7.23 -19.77 13.26
N SER A 106 -7.77 -18.60 13.43
CA SER A 106 -8.17 -18.06 14.73
C SER A 106 -9.68 -17.84 14.71
N ASP A 107 -10.28 -17.54 15.84
CA ASP A 107 -11.67 -17.10 15.91
C ASP A 107 -11.90 -15.76 15.19
N ALA A 108 -10.85 -15.16 14.68
CA ALA A 108 -10.87 -13.93 13.91
C ALA A 108 -10.85 -14.21 12.39
N ASP A 109 -11.77 -13.58 11.67
CA ASP A 109 -11.86 -13.66 10.22
C ASP A 109 -10.82 -12.74 9.56
N PHE A 110 -9.56 -13.18 9.52
CA PHE A 110 -8.54 -12.43 8.80
C PHE A 110 -7.62 -13.33 7.96
N LYS A 111 -7.07 -12.77 6.89
CA LYS A 111 -6.20 -13.43 5.92
C LYS A 111 -5.03 -12.54 5.55
N ILE A 112 -3.89 -13.17 5.26
CA ILE A 112 -2.74 -12.49 4.67
C ILE A 112 -2.52 -13.08 3.28
N ARG A 113 -2.54 -12.23 2.26
CA ARG A 113 -2.26 -12.58 0.87
C ARG A 113 -1.05 -11.81 0.38
N ILE A 114 -0.11 -12.51 -0.23
CA ILE A 114 1.13 -11.95 -0.72
C ILE A 114 1.22 -12.19 -2.22
N ALA A 115 1.42 -11.14 -3.00
CA ALA A 115 1.61 -11.23 -4.44
C ALA A 115 2.93 -10.58 -4.84
N CYS A 116 3.66 -11.25 -5.73
CA CYS A 116 4.78 -10.62 -6.43
C CYS A 116 4.25 -9.82 -7.62
N SER A 117 4.64 -8.57 -7.71
CA SER A 117 4.35 -7.75 -8.87
C SER A 117 5.21 -8.16 -10.06
N HIS A 118 4.64 -8.11 -11.26
CA HIS A 118 5.41 -8.18 -12.51
C HIS A 118 6.22 -6.90 -12.76
N GLN A 119 5.85 -5.80 -12.10
CA GLN A 119 6.54 -4.53 -12.12
C GLN A 119 7.13 -4.25 -10.74
N ASP A 120 8.28 -3.57 -10.72
CA ASP A 120 8.87 -3.07 -9.50
C ASP A 120 7.91 -2.05 -8.85
N PRO A 121 7.58 -2.18 -7.55
CA PRO A 121 6.69 -1.26 -6.86
C PRO A 121 7.13 0.21 -6.98
N CYS A 122 8.43 0.50 -6.97
CA CYS A 122 8.94 1.86 -7.17
C CYS A 122 8.56 2.41 -8.55
N HIS A 123 8.62 1.60 -9.60
CA HIS A 123 8.18 2.00 -10.94
C HIS A 123 6.67 2.22 -11.01
N MET A 124 5.88 1.39 -10.34
CA MET A 124 4.42 1.57 -10.30
C MET A 124 4.06 2.91 -9.64
N ILE A 125 4.67 3.21 -8.49
CA ILE A 125 4.47 4.46 -7.75
C ILE A 125 4.91 5.66 -8.59
N LEU A 126 6.10 5.61 -9.19
CA LEU A 126 6.60 6.68 -10.06
C LEU A 126 5.66 6.93 -11.23
N ASN A 127 5.17 5.86 -11.88
CA ASN A 127 4.24 5.98 -13.00
C ASN A 127 2.92 6.61 -12.56
N HIS A 128 2.43 6.27 -11.36
CA HIS A 128 1.24 6.89 -10.79
C HIS A 128 1.43 8.41 -10.60
N ILE A 129 2.55 8.82 -10.01
CA ILE A 129 2.86 10.25 -9.81
C ILE A 129 3.01 10.96 -11.16
N LYS A 130 3.72 10.37 -12.14
CA LYS A 130 3.80 10.88 -13.50
C LYS A 130 2.42 11.04 -14.17
N HIS A 131 1.50 10.15 -13.90
CA HIS A 131 0.14 10.27 -14.41
C HIS A 131 -0.61 11.48 -13.81
N LYS A 132 -0.43 11.74 -12.50
CA LYS A 132 -0.97 12.95 -11.84
C LYS A 132 -0.41 14.22 -12.53
N THR A 133 0.90 14.30 -12.70
CA THR A 133 1.54 15.49 -13.30
C THR A 133 1.10 15.72 -14.73
N ARG A 134 0.99 14.68 -15.56
CA ARG A 134 0.47 14.76 -16.93
C ARG A 134 -0.97 15.25 -17.01
N LYS A 135 -1.77 15.02 -15.97
CA LYS A 135 -3.15 15.51 -15.86
C LYS A 135 -3.26 16.87 -15.17
N ASN A 136 -2.14 17.54 -14.93
CA ASN A 136 -2.06 18.80 -14.19
C ASN A 136 -2.71 18.72 -12.80
N ILE A 137 -2.69 17.53 -12.17
CA ILE A 137 -3.12 17.33 -10.80
C ILE A 137 -1.95 17.75 -9.91
N ARG A 138 -2.18 18.73 -9.04
CA ARG A 138 -1.16 19.21 -8.11
C ARG A 138 -0.73 18.06 -7.17
N LEU A 139 0.58 17.87 -7.06
CA LEU A 139 1.17 16.95 -6.09
C LEU A 139 0.96 17.47 -4.67
N ASP A 140 0.54 16.61 -3.78
CA ASP A 140 0.44 16.93 -2.35
C ASP A 140 1.75 16.62 -1.61
N HIS A 141 1.76 16.91 -0.29
CA HIS A 141 2.94 16.68 0.53
C HIS A 141 3.36 15.21 0.57
N GLU A 142 2.39 14.28 0.51
CA GLU A 142 2.65 12.85 0.51
C GLU A 142 3.29 12.40 -0.80
N ASP A 143 2.81 12.88 -1.93
CA ASP A 143 3.43 12.61 -3.23
C ASP A 143 4.90 13.02 -3.24
N ILE A 144 5.21 14.20 -2.69
CA ILE A 144 6.57 14.70 -2.59
C ILE A 144 7.42 13.83 -1.65
N GLN A 145 6.90 13.43 -0.50
CA GLN A 145 7.61 12.51 0.40
C GLN A 145 7.89 11.16 -0.28
N ILE A 146 6.89 10.59 -0.96
CA ILE A 146 7.04 9.34 -1.70
C ILE A 146 8.13 9.47 -2.78
N LEU A 147 8.12 10.56 -3.55
CA LEU A 147 9.16 10.83 -4.55
C LEU A 147 10.57 10.85 -3.94
N HIS A 148 10.75 11.48 -2.78
CA HIS A 148 12.04 11.50 -2.08
C HIS A 148 12.48 10.11 -1.61
N MET A 149 11.55 9.25 -1.26
CA MET A 149 11.83 7.89 -0.78
C MET A 149 12.12 6.89 -1.91
N LEU A 150 11.63 7.12 -3.14
CA LEU A 150 11.83 6.20 -4.26
C LEU A 150 13.30 5.84 -4.51
N PRO A 151 14.27 6.80 -4.56
CA PRO A 151 15.68 6.46 -4.78
C PRO A 151 16.31 5.65 -3.64
N VAL A 152 15.73 5.71 -2.45
CA VAL A 152 16.23 4.95 -1.28
C VAL A 152 15.71 3.50 -1.35
N ASN A 153 14.44 3.34 -1.69
CA ASN A 153 13.71 2.07 -1.65
C ASN A 153 13.83 1.24 -2.94
N CYS A 154 14.30 1.83 -4.03
CA CYS A 154 14.46 1.11 -5.30
C CYS A 154 15.74 0.24 -5.34
N ALA A 155 15.79 -0.66 -6.30
CA ALA A 155 17.00 -1.46 -6.57
C ALA A 155 18.22 -0.56 -6.82
N LYS A 156 19.42 -0.98 -6.33
CA LYS A 156 20.66 -0.16 -6.44
C LYS A 156 20.96 0.31 -7.85
N LYS A 157 20.71 -0.54 -8.87
CA LYS A 157 20.93 -0.23 -10.29
C LYS A 157 20.06 0.91 -10.80
N ASP A 158 18.87 1.12 -10.21
CA ASP A 158 17.86 2.07 -10.67
C ASP A 158 17.90 3.40 -9.89
N ARG A 159 18.75 3.51 -8.85
CA ARG A 159 18.83 4.69 -7.97
C ARG A 159 19.08 6.00 -8.73
N HIS A 160 19.97 5.96 -9.70
CA HIS A 160 20.29 7.15 -10.50
C HIS A 160 19.05 7.59 -11.30
N TYR A 161 18.38 6.65 -11.95
CA TYR A 161 17.14 6.92 -12.69
C TYR A 161 16.07 7.56 -11.79
N PHE A 162 15.81 6.95 -10.63
CA PHE A 162 14.79 7.48 -9.71
C PHE A 162 15.15 8.87 -9.16
N ARG A 163 16.44 9.14 -8.87
CA ARG A 163 16.89 10.49 -8.47
C ARG A 163 16.61 11.53 -9.54
N MET A 164 16.96 11.24 -10.78
CA MET A 164 16.76 12.17 -11.90
C MET A 164 15.27 12.43 -12.15
N GLU A 165 14.45 11.39 -12.13
CA GLU A 165 13.00 11.52 -12.31
C GLU A 165 12.33 12.30 -11.16
N THR A 166 12.75 12.03 -9.92
CA THR A 166 12.27 12.78 -8.75
C THR A 166 12.57 14.27 -8.88
N LEU A 167 13.82 14.62 -9.19
CA LEU A 167 14.22 16.02 -9.35
C LEU A 167 13.45 16.69 -10.49
N ARG A 168 13.28 16.01 -11.62
CA ARG A 168 12.52 16.52 -12.76
C ARG A 168 11.08 16.83 -12.37
N ILE A 169 10.40 15.86 -11.74
CA ILE A 169 9.00 16.02 -11.34
C ILE A 169 8.82 17.14 -10.33
N ILE A 170 9.70 17.24 -9.33
CA ILE A 170 9.62 18.29 -8.32
C ILE A 170 9.84 19.66 -8.97
N ASN A 171 10.85 19.83 -9.81
CA ASN A 171 11.12 21.10 -10.49
C ASN A 171 9.98 21.54 -11.42
N GLU A 172 9.33 20.60 -12.12
CA GLU A 172 8.21 20.89 -13.00
C GLU A 172 6.90 21.24 -12.25
N ASN A 173 6.77 20.85 -10.98
CA ASN A 173 5.53 21.03 -10.22
C ASN A 173 5.64 22.02 -9.04
N CYS A 174 6.85 22.52 -8.73
CA CYS A 174 7.08 23.54 -7.70
C CYS A 174 7.24 24.95 -8.28
N LEU A 175 7.07 25.11 -9.60
CA LEU A 175 6.95 26.40 -10.28
C LEU A 175 5.48 26.69 -10.56
#